data_0a1f6ac9ff910fffbcde885ef2ac57a1
#
_entry.id   0a1f6ac9ff910fffbcde885ef2ac57a1
#
_cell.length_a   1.000
_cell.length_b   1.000
_cell.length_c   1.000
_cell.angle_alpha   90.00
_cell.angle_beta   90.00
_cell.angle_gamma   90.00
#
_symmetry.space_group_name_H-M   'P 1'
#
loop_
_entity.id
_entity.type
_entity.pdbx_description
1 polymer ?
#
loop_
_entity_poly.entity_id
_entity_poly.type
_entity_poly.pdbx_seq_one_letter_code
_entity_poly.pdbx_strand_id
1 'polypeptide(L)'
;WGTAFWNQTYTDWKEVYVPRTTISDSTNPHEVLDYTRFVSASARRFAKMQSDIIRRYLKPGDFITTNGLFGNLDNHAMRRESLDFITYDSYPNFAYCLDMYSDNPKNLRDRKWSRNLTETRSVSPIFGIMEQQSGANGWNTRMDAPTPRPGQITLWTMQSIAHGADYIS
;
A
#
# COMPACT_ATOMS: atom_id res chain seq x y z
N TRP A 1 8.50 21.59 -15.25
CA TRP A 1 8.08 21.70 -13.84
C TRP A 1 7.57 23.09 -13.44
N GLY A 2 7.58 24.06 -14.34
CA GLY A 2 7.23 25.44 -14.00
C GLY A 2 8.25 26.08 -13.06
N THR A 3 9.52 25.84 -13.33
CA THR A 3 10.66 26.22 -12.47
C THR A 3 10.70 27.70 -12.14
N ALA A 4 10.34 28.57 -13.09
CA ALA A 4 10.29 30.01 -12.87
C ALA A 4 9.29 30.38 -11.73
N PHE A 5 8.11 29.75 -11.70
CA PHE A 5 7.11 29.95 -10.64
C PHE A 5 7.63 29.45 -9.28
N TRP A 6 8.31 28.32 -9.28
CA TRP A 6 8.82 27.67 -8.06
C TRP A 6 10.19 28.20 -7.63
N ASN A 7 10.71 29.21 -8.32
CA ASN A 7 12.02 29.80 -8.04
C ASN A 7 13.16 28.77 -8.03
N GLN A 8 13.11 27.86 -8.98
CA GLN A 8 14.12 26.82 -9.20
C GLN A 8 14.85 27.08 -10.52
N THR A 9 16.16 26.93 -10.52
CA THR A 9 16.98 27.03 -11.74
C THR A 9 17.89 25.83 -11.79
N TYR A 10 17.91 25.16 -12.95
CA TYR A 10 18.76 24.00 -13.21
C TYR A 10 19.56 24.26 -14.46
N THR A 11 20.86 24.05 -14.40
CA THR A 11 21.80 24.15 -15.52
C THR A 11 22.38 22.79 -15.90
N ASP A 12 22.36 21.84 -14.99
CA ASP A 12 22.83 20.45 -15.16
C ASP A 12 21.88 19.49 -14.44
N TRP A 13 21.77 18.26 -14.95
CA TRP A 13 20.99 17.18 -14.32
C TRP A 13 21.48 16.83 -12.90
N LYS A 14 22.74 17.07 -12.59
CA LYS A 14 23.31 16.86 -11.27
C LYS A 14 22.74 17.77 -10.20
N GLU A 15 22.09 18.85 -10.60
CA GLU A 15 21.45 19.80 -9.69
C GLU A 15 20.02 19.38 -9.32
N VAL A 16 19.48 18.37 -9.98
CA VAL A 16 18.16 17.82 -9.69
C VAL A 16 18.24 16.85 -8.51
N TYR A 17 17.81 17.28 -7.36
CA TYR A 17 17.80 16.49 -6.12
C TYR A 17 16.42 15.86 -5.86
N VAL A 18 16.36 15.08 -4.80
CA VAL A 18 15.09 14.64 -4.22
C VAL A 18 14.27 15.89 -3.83
N PRO A 19 12.95 15.91 -4.08
CA PRO A 19 12.10 17.05 -3.77
C PRO A 19 12.28 17.54 -2.35
N ARG A 20 12.45 18.86 -2.19
CA ARG A 20 12.63 19.54 -0.91
C ARG A 20 11.62 20.64 -0.75
N THR A 21 11.27 20.94 0.48
CA THR A 21 10.48 22.13 0.78
C THR A 21 11.22 23.40 0.38
N THR A 22 10.52 24.33 -0.21
CA THR A 22 11.03 25.67 -0.56
C THR A 22 10.96 26.60 0.66
N ILE A 23 11.45 27.83 0.51
CA ILE A 23 11.35 28.87 1.55
C ILE A 23 9.91 29.14 1.98
N SER A 24 8.94 28.91 1.10
CA SER A 24 7.50 29.05 1.38
C SER A 24 6.87 27.81 2.02
N ASP A 25 7.69 26.86 2.51
CA ASP A 25 7.26 25.59 3.10
C ASP A 25 6.40 24.72 2.17
N SER A 26 6.60 24.87 0.88
CA SER A 26 5.95 24.09 -0.16
C SER A 26 6.97 23.44 -1.08
N THR A 27 6.58 22.33 -1.68
CA THR A 27 7.42 21.61 -2.66
C THR A 27 6.78 21.73 -4.05
N ASN A 28 7.60 21.80 -5.09
CA ASN A 28 7.10 21.80 -6.46
C ASN A 28 6.31 20.49 -6.73
N PRO A 29 5.01 20.55 -6.99
CA PRO A 29 4.18 19.35 -7.15
C PRO A 29 4.53 18.54 -8.39
N HIS A 30 5.08 19.16 -9.43
CA HIS A 30 5.53 18.47 -10.64
C HIS A 30 6.79 17.65 -10.37
N GLU A 31 7.72 18.21 -9.60
CA GLU A 31 8.93 17.53 -9.16
C GLU A 31 8.57 16.34 -8.25
N VAL A 32 7.66 16.54 -7.29
CA VAL A 32 7.16 15.46 -6.42
C VAL A 32 6.51 14.36 -7.24
N LEU A 33 5.68 14.71 -8.23
CA LEU A 33 5.03 13.73 -9.08
C LEU A 33 6.03 12.90 -9.88
N ASP A 34 7.03 13.53 -10.47
CA ASP A 34 8.05 12.81 -11.25
C ASP A 34 8.96 11.96 -10.36
N TYR A 35 9.26 12.45 -9.15
CA TYR A 35 9.97 11.63 -8.16
C TYR A 35 9.15 10.40 -7.75
N THR A 36 7.85 10.57 -7.49
CA THR A 36 6.94 9.45 -7.19
C THR A 36 6.90 8.45 -8.34
N ARG A 37 6.82 8.92 -9.58
CA ARG A 37 6.90 8.05 -10.77
C ARG A 37 8.22 7.30 -10.87
N PHE A 38 9.32 7.96 -10.57
CA PHE A 38 10.64 7.34 -10.54
C PHE A 38 10.74 6.24 -9.49
N VAL A 39 10.28 6.49 -8.27
CA VAL A 39 10.23 5.51 -7.17
C VAL A 39 9.38 4.32 -7.57
N SER A 40 8.16 4.57 -8.07
CA SER A 40 7.26 3.52 -8.55
C SER A 40 7.89 2.67 -9.67
N ALA A 41 8.50 3.31 -10.67
CA ALA A 41 9.17 2.60 -11.76
C ALA A 41 10.37 1.78 -11.28
N SER A 42 11.09 2.26 -10.28
CA SER A 42 12.23 1.55 -9.69
C SER A 42 11.78 0.30 -8.93
N ALA A 43 10.73 0.42 -8.10
CA ALA A 43 10.14 -0.71 -7.38
C ALA A 43 9.59 -1.77 -8.35
N ARG A 44 8.88 -1.33 -9.40
CA ARG A 44 8.34 -2.24 -10.43
C ARG A 44 9.45 -3.01 -11.16
N ARG A 45 10.53 -2.32 -11.56
CA ARG A 45 11.68 -2.98 -12.23
C ARG A 45 12.32 -4.02 -11.31
N PHE A 46 12.46 -3.71 -10.02
CA PHE A 46 13.00 -4.64 -9.05
C PHE A 46 12.08 -5.87 -8.86
N ALA A 47 10.79 -5.66 -8.67
CA ALA A 47 9.81 -6.73 -8.58
C ALA A 47 9.80 -7.61 -9.84
N LYS A 48 9.86 -6.99 -11.02
CA LYS A 48 9.91 -7.71 -12.30
C LYS A 48 11.18 -8.56 -12.42
N MET A 49 12.33 -8.04 -12.06
CA MET A 49 13.58 -8.80 -12.08
C MET A 49 13.48 -10.04 -11.19
N GLN A 50 12.93 -9.92 -9.99
CA GLN A 50 12.74 -11.05 -9.08
C GLN A 50 11.74 -12.06 -9.65
N SER A 51 10.59 -11.61 -10.12
CA SER A 51 9.57 -12.49 -10.68
C SER A 51 10.07 -13.23 -11.94
N ASP A 52 10.81 -12.56 -12.82
CA ASP A 52 11.39 -13.19 -14.01
C ASP A 52 12.39 -14.30 -13.65
N ILE A 53 13.11 -14.16 -12.55
CA ILE A 53 14.01 -15.21 -12.04
C ILE A 53 13.18 -16.37 -11.47
N ILE A 54 12.23 -16.07 -10.58
CA ILE A 54 11.40 -17.09 -9.91
C ILE A 54 10.61 -17.89 -10.94
N ARG A 55 10.02 -17.26 -11.96
CA ARG A 55 9.24 -17.92 -13.00
C ARG A 55 9.98 -19.04 -13.74
N ARG A 56 11.32 -19.02 -13.76
CA ARG A 56 12.14 -20.09 -14.37
C ARG A 56 12.09 -21.39 -13.57
N TYR A 57 11.68 -21.35 -12.33
CA TYR A 57 11.70 -22.48 -11.39
C TYR A 57 10.31 -22.90 -10.94
N LEU A 58 9.26 -22.17 -11.35
CA LEU A 58 7.88 -22.51 -11.01
C LEU A 58 7.43 -23.82 -11.69
N LYS A 59 6.63 -24.56 -10.98
CA LYS A 59 5.94 -25.76 -11.49
C LYS A 59 4.51 -25.38 -11.95
N PRO A 60 3.86 -26.21 -12.75
CA PRO A 60 2.46 -26.02 -13.08
C PRO A 60 1.60 -25.90 -11.81
N GLY A 61 0.84 -24.82 -11.70
CA GLY A 61 0.00 -24.52 -10.53
C GLY A 61 0.64 -23.59 -9.50
N ASP A 62 1.95 -23.32 -9.58
CA ASP A 62 2.58 -22.32 -8.72
C ASP A 62 2.26 -20.91 -9.19
N PHE A 63 2.29 -19.94 -8.27
CA PHE A 63 2.01 -18.54 -8.55
C PHE A 63 2.99 -17.62 -7.82
N ILE A 64 3.08 -16.38 -8.30
CA ILE A 64 3.84 -15.30 -7.69
C ILE A 64 2.86 -14.23 -7.20
N THR A 65 2.98 -13.90 -5.95
CA THR A 65 2.24 -12.82 -5.32
C THR A 65 3.12 -12.05 -4.33
N THR A 66 2.66 -10.91 -3.92
CA THR A 66 3.23 -10.12 -2.82
C THR A 66 2.15 -9.26 -2.21
N ASN A 67 2.42 -8.72 -1.03
CA ASN A 67 1.59 -7.71 -0.39
C ASN A 67 1.43 -6.52 -1.33
N GLY A 68 0.26 -5.94 -1.37
CA GLY A 68 -0.07 -4.86 -2.28
C GLY A 68 -0.63 -3.63 -1.61
N LEU A 69 -0.94 -2.63 -2.46
CA LEU A 69 -1.49 -1.33 -2.13
C LEU A 69 -0.57 -0.43 -1.30
N PHE A 70 0.70 -0.43 -1.62
CA PHE A 70 1.60 0.58 -1.09
C PHE A 70 1.36 1.92 -1.78
N GLY A 71 1.31 2.98 -1.00
CA GLY A 71 1.25 4.33 -1.52
C GLY A 71 2.45 4.64 -2.44
N ASN A 72 2.23 5.55 -3.38
CA ASN A 72 3.26 5.98 -4.34
C ASN A 72 3.77 4.89 -5.30
N LEU A 73 3.05 3.78 -5.44
CA LEU A 73 3.31 2.73 -6.42
C LEU A 73 2.16 2.61 -7.42
N ASP A 74 2.51 2.37 -8.68
CA ASP A 74 1.57 1.91 -9.69
C ASP A 74 1.30 0.41 -9.49
N ASN A 75 0.37 0.11 -8.57
CA ASN A 75 0.02 -1.27 -8.21
C ASN A 75 -0.58 -2.04 -9.40
N HIS A 76 -1.32 -1.37 -10.28
CA HIS A 76 -1.86 -2.00 -11.49
C HIS A 76 -0.76 -2.47 -12.43
N ALA A 77 0.24 -1.62 -12.67
CA ALA A 77 1.35 -2.00 -13.52
C ALA A 77 2.24 -3.06 -12.87
N MET A 78 2.51 -2.95 -11.56
CA MET A 78 3.28 -3.96 -10.85
C MET A 78 2.60 -5.34 -10.90
N ARG A 79 1.28 -5.41 -10.66
CA ARG A 79 0.52 -6.64 -10.79
C ARG A 79 0.62 -7.21 -12.21
N ARG A 80 0.33 -6.41 -13.21
CA ARG A 80 0.32 -6.85 -14.62
C ARG A 80 1.68 -7.36 -15.10
N GLU A 81 2.76 -6.75 -14.63
CA GLU A 81 4.13 -7.01 -15.12
C GLU A 81 4.84 -8.14 -14.36
N SER A 82 4.47 -8.36 -13.09
CA SER A 82 5.29 -9.18 -12.19
C SER A 82 4.52 -10.25 -11.43
N LEU A 83 3.23 -10.06 -11.16
CA LEU A 83 2.47 -10.88 -10.24
C LEU A 83 1.28 -11.55 -10.93
N ASP A 84 0.89 -12.72 -10.43
CA ASP A 84 -0.32 -13.40 -10.88
C ASP A 84 -1.56 -12.77 -10.23
N PHE A 85 -1.44 -12.36 -8.98
CA PHE A 85 -2.44 -11.58 -8.24
C PHE A 85 -1.75 -10.80 -7.10
N ILE A 86 -2.51 -9.93 -6.43
CA ILE A 86 -2.05 -9.19 -5.24
C ILE A 86 -2.68 -9.79 -4.00
N THR A 87 -1.94 -9.80 -2.89
CA THR A 87 -2.46 -10.01 -1.56
C THR A 87 -2.48 -8.72 -0.77
N TYR A 88 -3.28 -8.67 0.27
CA TYR A 88 -3.47 -7.49 1.08
C TYR A 88 -3.32 -7.83 2.56
N ASP A 89 -2.68 -6.94 3.32
CA ASP A 89 -2.49 -7.09 4.75
C ASP A 89 -3.55 -6.28 5.49
N SER A 90 -4.41 -6.98 6.21
CA SER A 90 -5.61 -6.46 6.83
C SER A 90 -5.40 -6.19 8.32
N TYR A 91 -4.99 -4.96 8.64
CA TYR A 91 -4.79 -4.49 10.02
C TYR A 91 -5.68 -3.27 10.35
N PRO A 92 -6.99 -3.44 10.46
CA PRO A 92 -7.92 -2.30 10.59
C PRO A 92 -7.66 -1.41 11.81
N ASN A 93 -7.34 -1.99 12.96
CA ASN A 93 -7.04 -1.22 14.16
C ASN A 93 -5.63 -0.64 14.15
N PHE A 94 -4.66 -1.38 13.61
CA PHE A 94 -3.27 -0.96 13.59
C PHE A 94 -3.02 0.18 12.60
N ALA A 95 -3.46 0.03 11.36
CA ALA A 95 -3.16 0.97 10.29
C ALA A 95 -3.79 2.35 10.46
N TYR A 96 -4.86 2.46 11.26
CA TYR A 96 -5.62 3.69 11.41
C TYR A 96 -5.80 4.12 12.86
N CYS A 97 -5.14 3.47 13.80
CA CYS A 97 -5.19 3.81 15.21
C CYS A 97 -4.06 4.77 15.60
N LEU A 98 -4.11 6.00 15.09
CA LEU A 98 -3.23 7.06 15.56
C LEU A 98 -3.65 7.57 16.95
N ASP A 99 -4.90 7.38 17.33
CA ASP A 99 -5.45 7.73 18.62
C ASP A 99 -5.92 6.44 19.33
N MET A 100 -4.99 5.80 20.02
CA MET A 100 -5.20 4.54 20.73
C MET A 100 -6.24 4.66 21.86
N TYR A 101 -6.49 5.87 22.34
CA TYR A 101 -7.34 6.14 23.48
C TYR A 101 -8.71 6.74 23.11
N SER A 102 -8.97 6.89 21.82
CA SER A 102 -10.24 7.41 21.36
C SER A 102 -11.32 6.34 21.43
N ASP A 103 -12.07 6.34 22.52
CA ASP A 103 -13.33 5.60 22.68
C ASP A 103 -14.48 6.22 21.85
N ASN A 104 -14.18 7.06 20.88
CA ASN A 104 -15.20 7.71 20.08
C ASN A 104 -15.98 6.67 19.27
N PRO A 105 -17.24 6.35 19.63
CA PRO A 105 -18.04 5.35 18.93
C PRO A 105 -18.39 5.77 17.49
N LYS A 106 -18.18 7.05 17.16
CA LYS A 106 -18.35 7.58 15.80
C LYS A 106 -17.12 7.34 14.90
N ASN A 107 -16.06 6.77 15.45
CA ASN A 107 -14.88 6.46 14.66
C ASN A 107 -15.13 5.22 13.78
N LEU A 108 -15.49 5.47 12.54
CA LEU A 108 -15.92 4.47 11.56
C LEU A 108 -14.71 3.78 10.90
N ARG A 109 -13.71 3.35 11.68
CA ARG A 109 -12.47 2.71 11.18
C ARG A 109 -12.77 1.48 10.32
N ASP A 110 -13.74 0.68 10.72
CA ASP A 110 -14.18 -0.50 9.98
C ASP A 110 -14.71 -0.14 8.57
N ARG A 111 -15.21 1.07 8.36
CA ARG A 111 -15.67 1.55 7.03
C ARG A 111 -14.53 1.99 6.11
N LYS A 112 -13.46 2.57 6.66
CA LYS A 112 -12.28 2.93 5.84
C LYS A 112 -11.66 1.69 5.22
N TRP A 113 -11.74 0.58 5.91
CA TRP A 113 -11.22 -0.70 5.45
C TRP A 113 -11.92 -1.19 4.17
N SER A 114 -13.22 -1.01 4.05
CA SER A 114 -13.99 -1.29 2.85
C SER A 114 -13.41 -0.64 1.59
N ARG A 115 -12.94 0.61 1.71
CA ARG A 115 -12.30 1.31 0.60
C ARG A 115 -11.05 0.59 0.14
N ASN A 116 -10.18 0.19 1.05
CA ASN A 116 -8.93 -0.48 0.71
C ASN A 116 -9.18 -1.85 0.04
N LEU A 117 -10.16 -2.60 0.53
CA LEU A 117 -10.57 -3.87 -0.07
C LEU A 117 -11.12 -3.66 -1.49
N THR A 118 -11.92 -2.62 -1.70
CA THR A 118 -12.42 -2.25 -3.04
C THR A 118 -11.27 -1.86 -3.97
N GLU A 119 -10.30 -1.12 -3.48
CA GLU A 119 -9.11 -0.75 -4.24
C GLU A 119 -8.28 -1.98 -4.60
N THR A 120 -8.07 -2.90 -3.65
CA THR A 120 -7.38 -4.17 -3.90
C THR A 120 -8.07 -4.95 -5.02
N ARG A 121 -9.39 -5.07 -4.96
CA ARG A 121 -10.19 -5.74 -6.00
C ARG A 121 -10.06 -5.07 -7.36
N SER A 122 -9.93 -3.75 -7.40
CA SER A 122 -9.75 -3.02 -8.66
C SER A 122 -8.40 -3.29 -9.33
N VAL A 123 -7.37 -3.50 -8.52
CA VAL A 123 -6.02 -3.82 -9.00
C VAL A 123 -5.92 -5.29 -9.43
N SER A 124 -6.53 -6.19 -8.67
CA SER A 124 -6.42 -7.63 -8.86
C SER A 124 -7.79 -8.30 -8.74
N PRO A 125 -8.38 -8.79 -9.84
CA PRO A 125 -9.66 -9.52 -9.82
C PRO A 125 -9.65 -10.77 -8.94
N ILE A 126 -8.49 -11.38 -8.75
CA ILE A 126 -8.23 -12.41 -7.74
C ILE A 126 -7.35 -11.76 -6.68
N PHE A 127 -7.71 -11.85 -5.42
CA PHE A 127 -6.86 -11.38 -4.33
C PHE A 127 -7.11 -12.18 -3.04
N GLY A 128 -6.12 -12.21 -2.19
CA GLY A 128 -6.21 -12.81 -0.86
C GLY A 128 -5.83 -11.85 0.25
N ILE A 129 -6.24 -12.17 1.46
CA ILE A 129 -5.75 -11.54 2.68
C ILE A 129 -4.64 -12.42 3.22
N MET A 130 -3.39 -12.00 3.06
CA MET A 130 -2.23 -12.77 3.49
C MET A 130 -1.95 -12.61 4.98
N GLU A 131 -2.31 -11.46 5.53
CA GLU A 131 -2.18 -11.16 6.94
C GLU A 131 -3.48 -10.54 7.44
N GLN A 132 -4.14 -11.21 8.39
CA GLN A 132 -5.36 -10.71 9.02
C GLN A 132 -5.07 -10.39 10.49
N GLN A 133 -5.40 -9.17 10.92
CA GLN A 133 -5.34 -8.85 12.36
C GLN A 133 -6.24 -9.81 13.16
N SER A 134 -5.64 -10.57 14.06
CA SER A 134 -6.35 -11.58 14.86
C SER A 134 -6.34 -11.29 16.37
N GLY A 135 -5.64 -10.23 16.79
CA GLY A 135 -5.52 -9.89 18.21
C GLY A 135 -5.04 -8.46 18.43
N ALA A 136 -4.58 -8.18 19.64
CA ALA A 136 -3.85 -6.98 19.94
C ALA A 136 -2.51 -7.02 19.20
N ASN A 137 -2.12 -5.92 18.56
CA ASN A 137 -0.89 -5.80 17.81
C ASN A 137 0.00 -4.71 18.38
N GLY A 138 1.29 -5.01 18.47
CA GLY A 138 2.33 -4.04 18.66
C GLY A 138 3.39 -4.23 17.58
N TRP A 139 3.98 -3.15 17.09
CA TRP A 139 5.07 -3.22 16.14
C TRP A 139 6.25 -2.37 16.62
N ASN A 140 7.42 -3.00 16.76
CA ASN A 140 8.63 -2.35 17.24
C ASN A 140 8.42 -1.55 18.54
N THR A 141 7.62 -2.05 19.46
CA THR A 141 7.33 -1.46 20.77
C THR A 141 6.71 -0.06 20.76
N ARG A 142 6.33 0.46 19.59
CA ARG A 142 5.90 1.85 19.44
C ARG A 142 4.43 2.07 19.19
N MET A 143 3.71 1.05 18.77
CA MET A 143 2.28 1.16 18.45
C MET A 143 1.57 -0.08 18.95
N ASP A 144 0.81 0.07 20.00
CA ASP A 144 -0.11 -0.95 20.46
C ASP A 144 -1.46 -0.74 19.81
N ALA A 145 -1.90 -1.70 19.02
CA ALA A 145 -3.28 -1.70 18.57
C ALA A 145 -4.14 -2.35 19.64
N PRO A 146 -5.29 -1.75 19.99
CA PRO A 146 -6.18 -2.31 21.00
C PRO A 146 -6.67 -3.68 20.57
N THR A 147 -6.96 -4.52 21.56
CA THR A 147 -7.60 -5.82 21.32
C THR A 147 -8.91 -5.63 20.56
N PRO A 148 -9.16 -6.41 19.51
CA PRO A 148 -10.42 -6.38 18.81
C PRO A 148 -11.60 -6.63 19.77
N ARG A 149 -12.67 -5.86 19.61
CA ARG A 149 -13.92 -6.07 20.33
C ARG A 149 -14.56 -7.42 19.94
N PRO A 150 -15.38 -8.02 20.80
CA PRO A 150 -16.13 -9.22 20.44
C PRO A 150 -16.86 -9.03 19.10
N GLY A 151 -16.70 -9.98 18.18
CA GLY A 151 -17.30 -9.94 16.84
C GLY A 151 -16.53 -9.09 15.81
N GLN A 152 -15.56 -8.30 16.18
CA GLN A 152 -14.85 -7.41 15.27
C GLN A 152 -13.98 -8.20 14.26
N ILE A 153 -13.31 -9.26 14.70
CA ILE A 153 -12.54 -10.14 13.79
C ILE A 153 -13.48 -10.81 12.79
N THR A 154 -14.63 -11.30 13.26
CA THR A 154 -15.65 -11.88 12.36
C THR A 154 -16.13 -10.85 11.33
N LEU A 155 -16.37 -9.60 11.76
CA LEU A 155 -16.75 -8.50 10.86
C LEU A 155 -15.70 -8.27 9.79
N TRP A 156 -14.43 -8.18 10.14
CA TRP A 156 -13.35 -7.94 9.18
C TRP A 156 -13.19 -9.10 8.19
N THR A 157 -13.27 -10.34 8.68
CA THR A 157 -13.22 -11.53 7.83
C THR A 157 -14.38 -11.55 6.83
N MET A 158 -15.60 -11.35 7.32
CA MET A 158 -16.79 -11.31 6.46
C MET A 158 -16.78 -10.14 5.49
N GLN A 159 -16.23 -8.99 5.91
CA GLN A 159 -16.05 -7.84 5.05
C GLN A 159 -15.07 -8.14 3.91
N SER A 160 -13.96 -8.81 4.19
CA SER A 160 -12.99 -9.23 3.18
C SER A 160 -13.63 -10.20 2.16
N ILE A 161 -14.41 -11.17 2.63
CA ILE A 161 -15.17 -12.11 1.77
C ILE A 161 -16.20 -11.33 0.93
N ALA A 162 -16.95 -10.42 1.54
CA ALA A 162 -17.97 -9.63 0.84
C ALA A 162 -17.36 -8.72 -0.26
N HIS A 163 -16.11 -8.30 -0.09
CA HIS A 163 -15.36 -7.58 -1.12
C HIS A 163 -14.69 -8.51 -2.15
N GLY A 164 -14.86 -9.81 -2.01
CA GLY A 164 -14.41 -10.81 -2.97
C GLY A 164 -12.99 -11.32 -2.76
N ALA A 165 -12.51 -11.35 -1.52
CA ALA A 165 -11.27 -12.05 -1.20
C ALA A 165 -11.44 -13.55 -1.46
N ASP A 166 -10.51 -14.13 -2.20
CA ASP A 166 -10.54 -15.54 -2.60
C ASP A 166 -9.97 -16.46 -1.50
N TYR A 167 -9.14 -15.90 -0.62
CA TYR A 167 -8.67 -16.60 0.59
C TYR A 167 -8.28 -15.60 1.69
N ILE A 168 -8.23 -16.08 2.93
CA ILE A 168 -7.80 -15.33 4.12
C ILE A 168 -6.89 -16.24 4.94
N SER A 169 -5.71 -15.74 5.28
CA SER A 169 -4.72 -16.39 6.13
C SER A 169 -4.62 -15.73 7.51
#